data_8c3da4527bf24c0a2b2cd58f27c78147
#
_entry.id   8c3da4527bf24c0a2b2cd58f27c78147
#
_cell.length_a   1.000
_cell.length_b   1.000
_cell.length_c   1.000
_cell.angle_alpha   90.00
_cell.angle_beta   90.00
_cell.angle_gamma   90.00
#
_symmetry.space_group_name_H-M   'P 1'
#
loop_
_entity.id
_entity.type
_entity.pdbx_description
1 polymer ?
#
loop_
_entity_poly.entity_id
_entity_poly.type
_entity_poly.pdbx_seq_one_letter_code
_entity_poly.pdbx_strand_id
1 'polypeptide(L)'
;MKVEGRITGRIGRGFVVLLGVARGDTAQDAEFIADRVIGLRVFADPAGKMNLALSAVNGELLVVSQFTLHADTSQRRPSFLEAAPPEAARPLYEHFLSLARGRGVKVEGGKFGAHMDVGLVNDGPVTIILDSRNR
;
A
#
# COMPACT_ATOMS: atom_id res chain seq x y z
N MET A 1 -0.31 -12.12 -5.95
CA MET A 1 -1.69 -11.66 -5.84
C MET A 1 -2.53 -12.33 -6.91
N LYS A 2 -3.63 -12.94 -6.50
CA LYS A 2 -4.48 -13.73 -7.40
C LYS A 2 -5.94 -13.34 -7.28
N VAL A 3 -6.62 -13.32 -8.42
CA VAL A 3 -8.08 -13.18 -8.51
C VAL A 3 -8.58 -14.37 -9.32
N GLU A 4 -9.50 -15.14 -8.75
CA GLU A 4 -10.06 -16.35 -9.37
C GLU A 4 -8.98 -17.31 -9.92
N GLY A 5 -7.90 -17.50 -9.13
CA GLY A 5 -6.79 -18.37 -9.47
C GLY A 5 -5.79 -17.80 -10.47
N ARG A 6 -6.02 -16.59 -11.00
CA ARG A 6 -5.10 -15.94 -11.95
C ARG A 6 -4.26 -14.88 -11.24
N ILE A 7 -2.97 -14.85 -11.57
CA ILE A 7 -2.06 -13.83 -11.04
C ILE A 7 -2.38 -12.49 -11.70
N THR A 8 -2.72 -11.50 -10.88
CA THR A 8 -3.02 -10.13 -11.34
C THR A 8 -1.87 -9.16 -11.08
N GLY A 9 -0.94 -9.52 -10.21
CA GLY A 9 0.25 -8.73 -9.93
C GLY A 9 1.27 -9.54 -9.17
N ARG A 10 2.54 -9.28 -9.46
CA ARG A 10 3.67 -9.96 -8.83
C ARG A 10 4.86 -9.01 -8.78
N ILE A 11 5.54 -9.02 -7.65
CA ILE A 11 6.82 -8.31 -7.51
C ILE A 11 7.85 -9.25 -6.88
N GLY A 12 9.13 -8.88 -7.02
CA GLY A 12 10.21 -9.45 -6.25
C GLY A 12 10.35 -8.73 -4.90
N ARG A 13 11.58 -8.34 -4.56
CA ARG A 13 11.88 -7.60 -3.34
C ARG A 13 11.22 -6.21 -3.36
N GLY A 14 10.65 -5.81 -2.24
CA GLY A 14 10.05 -4.48 -2.12
C GLY A 14 9.03 -4.44 -1.00
N PHE A 15 7.94 -3.72 -1.24
CA PHE A 15 6.85 -3.60 -0.29
C PHE A 15 5.55 -4.16 -0.85
N VAL A 16 4.81 -4.88 0.00
CA VAL A 16 3.37 -5.04 -0.17
C VAL A 16 2.73 -3.88 0.58
N VAL A 17 2.01 -3.04 -0.15
CA VAL A 17 1.33 -1.89 0.41
C VAL A 17 -0.16 -2.19 0.47
N LEU A 18 -0.69 -2.28 1.68
CA LEU A 18 -2.14 -2.35 1.89
C LEU A 18 -2.62 -0.90 2.01
N LEU A 19 -3.38 -0.45 1.03
CA LEU A 19 -3.76 0.96 0.91
C LEU A 19 -5.23 1.15 1.21
N GLY A 20 -5.53 1.85 2.30
CA GLY A 20 -6.89 2.22 2.69
C GLY A 20 -7.13 3.70 2.45
N VAL A 21 -8.31 4.02 1.94
CA VAL A 21 -8.76 5.40 1.72
C VAL A 21 -9.90 5.68 2.69
N ALA A 22 -9.74 6.74 3.50
CA ALA A 22 -10.75 7.17 4.45
C ALA A 22 -11.71 8.17 3.82
N ARG A 23 -12.90 8.30 4.40
CA ARG A 23 -13.82 9.37 4.02
C ARG A 23 -13.13 10.73 4.21
N GLY A 24 -13.25 11.58 3.20
CA GLY A 24 -12.65 12.91 3.21
C GLY A 24 -11.20 12.96 2.75
N ASP A 25 -10.55 11.83 2.45
CA ASP A 25 -9.21 11.85 1.88
C ASP A 25 -9.22 12.49 0.49
N THR A 26 -8.13 13.19 0.19
CA THR A 26 -7.94 13.94 -1.05
C THR A 26 -6.66 13.50 -1.75
N ALA A 27 -6.42 14.06 -2.93
CA ALA A 27 -5.18 13.83 -3.68
C ALA A 27 -3.93 14.14 -2.84
N GLN A 28 -4.01 15.13 -1.95
CA GLN A 28 -2.88 15.48 -1.06
C GLN A 28 -2.54 14.35 -0.11
N ASP A 29 -3.53 13.61 0.39
CA ASP A 29 -3.28 12.42 1.21
C ASP A 29 -2.56 11.34 0.42
N ALA A 30 -2.97 11.10 -0.82
CA ALA A 30 -2.31 10.14 -1.70
C ALA A 30 -0.86 10.55 -1.98
N GLU A 31 -0.62 11.82 -2.23
CA GLU A 31 0.73 12.36 -2.46
C GLU A 31 1.62 12.19 -1.24
N PHE A 32 1.11 12.50 -0.05
CA PHE A 32 1.85 12.33 1.19
C PHE A 32 2.25 10.88 1.42
N ILE A 33 1.31 9.95 1.28
CA ILE A 33 1.58 8.52 1.51
C ILE A 33 2.53 7.97 0.46
N ALA A 34 2.37 8.33 -0.82
CA ALA A 34 3.26 7.88 -1.88
C ALA A 34 4.71 8.33 -1.63
N ASP A 35 4.89 9.60 -1.28
CA ASP A 35 6.21 10.14 -0.95
C ASP A 35 6.81 9.41 0.25
N ARG A 36 6.03 9.20 1.30
CA ARG A 36 6.49 8.56 2.52
C ARG A 36 6.89 7.10 2.29
N VAL A 37 6.07 6.34 1.55
CA VAL A 37 6.35 4.94 1.22
C VAL A 37 7.65 4.80 0.43
N ILE A 38 7.81 5.62 -0.61
CA ILE A 38 8.99 5.55 -1.46
C ILE A 38 10.25 5.98 -0.72
N GLY A 39 10.14 6.92 0.21
CA GLY A 39 11.25 7.45 0.98
C GLY A 39 11.62 6.67 2.24
N LEU A 40 10.82 5.68 2.65
CA LEU A 40 11.11 4.91 3.85
C LEU A 40 12.46 4.19 3.73
N ARG A 41 13.29 4.35 4.76
CA ARG A 41 14.65 3.79 4.79
C ARG A 41 14.68 2.57 5.71
N VAL A 42 14.06 1.47 5.24
CA VAL A 42 13.86 0.25 6.04
C VAL A 42 14.67 -0.95 5.55
N PHE A 43 15.33 -0.83 4.41
CA PHE A 43 16.20 -1.90 3.92
C PHE A 43 17.58 -1.81 4.57
N ALA A 44 18.14 -2.99 4.88
CA ALA A 44 19.43 -3.05 5.57
C ALA A 44 20.57 -2.50 4.70
N ASP A 45 21.40 -1.66 5.29
CA ASP A 45 22.66 -1.22 4.70
C ASP A 45 23.77 -2.25 4.95
N PRO A 46 25.00 -2.04 4.45
CA PRO A 46 26.11 -2.98 4.70
C PRO A 46 26.45 -3.19 6.18
N ALA A 47 26.06 -2.24 7.03
CA ALA A 47 26.23 -2.37 8.48
C ALA A 47 25.08 -3.09 9.18
N GLY A 48 24.06 -3.54 8.41
CA GLY A 48 22.88 -4.24 8.94
C GLY A 48 21.83 -3.32 9.55
N LYS A 49 21.93 -2.01 9.35
CA LYS A 49 20.96 -1.04 9.87
C LYS A 49 19.92 -0.69 8.84
N MET A 50 18.69 -0.44 9.29
CA MET A 50 17.61 0.08 8.44
C MET A 50 17.98 1.48 7.96
N ASN A 51 18.41 1.61 6.72
CA ASN A 51 18.95 2.84 6.20
C ASN A 51 18.67 3.10 4.72
N LEU A 52 18.44 2.06 3.94
CA LEU A 52 18.28 2.20 2.49
C LEU A 52 16.81 2.30 2.11
N ALA A 53 16.50 3.25 1.22
CA ALA A 53 15.18 3.38 0.63
C ALA A 53 14.98 2.40 -0.53
N LEU A 54 13.77 2.32 -1.02
CA LEU A 54 13.34 1.38 -2.06
C LEU A 54 14.22 1.44 -3.31
N SER A 55 14.58 2.64 -3.77
CA SER A 55 15.40 2.84 -4.97
C SER A 55 16.81 2.27 -4.82
N ALA A 56 17.37 2.31 -3.62
CA ALA A 56 18.73 1.82 -3.37
C ALA A 56 18.84 0.29 -3.51
N VAL A 57 17.73 -0.43 -3.42
CA VAL A 57 17.69 -1.89 -3.53
C VAL A 57 16.94 -2.36 -4.78
N ASN A 58 16.62 -1.43 -5.69
CA ASN A 58 15.79 -1.69 -6.87
C ASN A 58 14.47 -2.38 -6.51
N GLY A 59 13.89 -1.94 -5.40
CA GLY A 59 12.67 -2.52 -4.88
C GLY A 59 11.44 -2.14 -5.71
N GLU A 60 10.41 -2.96 -5.56
CA GLU A 60 9.17 -2.84 -6.29
C GLU A 60 8.00 -2.70 -5.32
N LEU A 61 6.86 -2.24 -5.79
CA LEU A 61 5.64 -2.12 -4.98
C LEU A 61 4.55 -3.02 -5.52
N LEU A 62 3.92 -3.75 -4.62
CA LEU A 62 2.66 -4.44 -4.88
C LEU A 62 1.59 -3.74 -4.04
N VAL A 63 0.65 -3.06 -4.68
CA VAL A 63 -0.33 -2.20 -4.00
C VAL A 63 -1.70 -2.85 -4.05
N VAL A 64 -2.24 -3.11 -2.88
CA VAL A 64 -3.54 -3.77 -2.70
C VAL A 64 -4.49 -2.78 -2.04
N SER A 65 -5.62 -2.49 -2.68
CA SER A 65 -6.68 -1.70 -2.05
C SER A 65 -7.28 -2.49 -0.88
N GLN A 66 -7.32 -1.88 0.30
CA GLN A 66 -7.69 -2.54 1.55
C GLN A 66 -8.57 -1.62 2.40
N PHE A 67 -9.86 -1.53 2.08
CA PHE A 67 -10.78 -0.65 2.81
C PHE A 67 -10.94 -1.06 4.28
N THR A 68 -10.73 -2.34 4.59
CA THR A 68 -10.86 -2.87 5.95
C THR A 68 -9.85 -2.30 6.93
N LEU A 69 -8.83 -1.58 6.46
CA LEU A 69 -7.92 -0.84 7.35
C LEU A 69 -8.66 0.22 8.17
N HIS A 70 -9.78 0.73 7.66
CA HIS A 70 -10.62 1.70 8.35
C HIS A 70 -11.79 1.02 9.06
N ALA A 71 -11.50 -0.11 9.71
CA ALA A 71 -12.49 -0.83 10.51
C ALA A 71 -12.66 -0.18 11.88
N ASP A 72 -13.92 -0.03 12.29
CA ASP A 72 -14.27 0.24 13.67
C ASP A 72 -14.59 -1.11 14.33
N THR A 73 -13.78 -1.50 15.29
CA THR A 73 -13.88 -2.79 15.97
C THR A 73 -14.40 -2.64 17.39
N SER A 74 -15.06 -1.53 17.72
CA SER A 74 -15.68 -1.32 19.02
C SER A 74 -16.79 -2.35 19.31
N GLN A 75 -17.38 -2.91 18.28
CA GLN A 75 -18.30 -4.04 18.32
C GLN A 75 -17.63 -5.28 17.74
N ARG A 76 -18.13 -6.49 18.05
CA ARG A 76 -17.59 -7.73 17.49
C ARG A 76 -17.74 -7.80 15.97
N ARG A 77 -18.83 -7.23 15.46
CA ARG A 77 -19.03 -7.08 14.03
C ARG A 77 -18.38 -5.77 13.60
N PRO A 78 -17.30 -5.79 12.80
CA PRO A 78 -16.63 -4.55 12.42
C PRO A 78 -17.53 -3.68 11.54
N SER A 79 -17.40 -2.37 11.71
CA SER A 79 -18.05 -1.37 10.87
C SER A 79 -16.99 -0.71 9.98
N PHE A 80 -17.34 -0.41 8.73
CA PHE A 80 -16.44 0.22 7.77
C PHE A 80 -16.97 1.58 7.30
N LEU A 81 -17.75 2.26 8.14
CA LEU A 81 -18.32 3.57 7.81
C LEU A 81 -17.26 4.65 7.56
N GLU A 82 -16.10 4.49 8.17
CA GLU A 82 -14.98 5.45 7.98
C GLU A 82 -14.23 5.25 6.67
N ALA A 83 -14.42 4.11 6.00
CA ALA A 83 -13.81 3.87 4.70
C ALA A 83 -14.53 4.69 3.61
N ALA A 84 -13.77 5.27 2.68
CA ALA A 84 -14.36 5.94 1.54
C ALA A 84 -15.12 4.95 0.66
N PRO A 85 -16.25 5.36 0.07
CA PRO A 85 -16.96 4.50 -0.87
C PRO A 85 -16.12 4.29 -2.14
N PRO A 86 -16.39 3.20 -2.90
CA PRO A 86 -15.56 2.85 -4.06
C PRO A 86 -15.39 3.96 -5.09
N GLU A 87 -16.42 4.76 -5.35
CA GLU A 87 -16.38 5.86 -6.32
C GLU A 87 -15.42 6.98 -5.90
N ALA A 88 -15.12 7.11 -4.61
CA ALA A 88 -14.13 8.05 -4.09
C ALA A 88 -12.77 7.39 -3.88
N ALA A 89 -12.75 6.13 -3.44
CA ALA A 89 -11.52 5.41 -3.13
C ALA A 89 -10.74 5.02 -4.37
N ARG A 90 -11.42 4.55 -5.41
CA ARG A 90 -10.76 4.06 -6.62
C ARG A 90 -9.90 5.11 -7.32
N PRO A 91 -10.37 6.35 -7.55
CA PRO A 91 -9.51 7.38 -8.14
C PRO A 91 -8.27 7.67 -7.32
N LEU A 92 -8.36 7.67 -6.00
CA LEU A 92 -7.21 7.92 -5.11
C LEU A 92 -6.24 6.73 -5.11
N TYR A 93 -6.75 5.51 -5.15
CA TYR A 93 -5.93 4.33 -5.32
C TYR A 93 -5.12 4.40 -6.63
N GLU A 94 -5.79 4.70 -7.73
CA GLU A 94 -5.14 4.82 -9.04
C GLU A 94 -4.15 5.99 -9.09
N HIS A 95 -4.47 7.09 -8.40
CA HIS A 95 -3.58 8.23 -8.28
C HIS A 95 -2.29 7.85 -7.52
N PHE A 96 -2.41 7.08 -6.45
CA PHE A 96 -1.26 6.55 -5.73
C PHE A 96 -0.35 5.72 -6.65
N LEU A 97 -0.93 4.80 -7.43
CA LEU A 97 -0.16 3.99 -8.39
C LEU A 97 0.57 4.88 -9.39
N SER A 98 -0.11 5.89 -9.93
CA SER A 98 0.47 6.82 -10.90
C SER A 98 1.62 7.64 -10.31
N LEU A 99 1.44 8.13 -9.08
CA LEU A 99 2.50 8.88 -8.38
C LEU A 99 3.75 8.03 -8.16
N ALA A 100 3.56 6.78 -7.73
CA ALA A 100 4.68 5.87 -7.50
C ALA A 100 5.41 5.53 -8.80
N ARG A 101 4.66 5.26 -9.87
CA ARG A 101 5.24 5.02 -11.20
C ARG A 101 6.01 6.22 -11.71
N GLY A 102 5.50 7.43 -11.46
CA GLY A 102 6.16 8.67 -11.82
C GLY A 102 7.49 8.90 -11.10
N ARG A 103 7.72 8.21 -9.99
CA ARG A 103 8.99 8.23 -9.26
C ARG A 103 9.97 7.15 -9.74
N GLY A 104 9.65 6.45 -10.82
CA GLY A 104 10.52 5.44 -11.40
C GLY A 104 10.48 4.06 -10.73
N VAL A 105 9.50 3.83 -9.87
CA VAL A 105 9.33 2.55 -9.17
C VAL A 105 8.44 1.64 -10.01
N LYS A 106 8.83 0.36 -10.09
CA LYS A 106 7.94 -0.66 -10.67
C LYS A 106 6.80 -0.91 -9.71
N VAL A 107 5.57 -0.69 -10.17
CA VAL A 107 4.36 -0.83 -9.36
C VAL A 107 3.41 -1.80 -10.02
N GLU A 108 3.05 -2.84 -9.28
CA GLU A 108 1.97 -3.74 -9.65
C GLU A 108 0.76 -3.47 -8.77
N GLY A 109 -0.39 -3.29 -9.39
CA GLY A 109 -1.66 -3.17 -8.69
C GLY A 109 -2.49 -4.41 -8.87
N GLY A 110 -3.47 -4.58 -8.00
CA GLY A 110 -4.47 -5.62 -8.14
C GLY A 110 -5.68 -5.14 -8.91
N LYS A 111 -6.74 -5.90 -8.81
CA LYS A 111 -8.04 -5.54 -9.37
C LYS A 111 -8.87 -4.90 -8.25
N PHE A 112 -9.12 -3.61 -8.35
CA PHE A 112 -9.86 -2.86 -7.33
C PHE A 112 -11.24 -3.50 -7.10
N GLY A 113 -11.59 -3.71 -5.84
CA GLY A 113 -12.87 -4.26 -5.44
C GLY A 113 -13.01 -5.78 -5.60
N ALA A 114 -12.02 -6.47 -6.15
CA ALA A 114 -12.07 -7.91 -6.31
C ALA A 114 -11.67 -8.63 -5.03
N HIS A 115 -12.17 -9.85 -4.86
CA HIS A 115 -11.66 -10.75 -3.85
C HIS A 115 -10.32 -11.30 -4.32
N MET A 116 -9.27 -11.13 -3.52
CA MET A 116 -7.91 -11.48 -3.91
C MET A 116 -7.23 -12.34 -2.84
N ASP A 117 -6.41 -13.26 -3.30
CA ASP A 117 -5.42 -13.94 -2.46
C ASP A 117 -4.09 -13.22 -2.62
N VAL A 118 -3.55 -12.74 -1.51
CA VAL A 118 -2.28 -12.02 -1.49
C VAL A 118 -1.25 -12.85 -0.75
N GLY A 119 -0.30 -13.42 -1.51
CA GLY A 119 0.79 -14.19 -0.94
C GLY A 119 2.03 -13.33 -0.79
N LEU A 120 2.73 -13.47 0.34
CA LEU A 120 3.98 -12.75 0.59
C LEU A 120 4.85 -13.50 1.60
N VAL A 121 6.12 -13.17 1.58
CA VAL A 121 7.05 -13.50 2.66
C VAL A 121 7.45 -12.19 3.33
N ASN A 122 7.08 -12.03 4.58
CA ASN A 122 7.46 -10.86 5.38
C ASN A 122 8.84 -11.10 5.98
N ASP A 123 9.84 -10.66 5.25
CA ASP A 123 11.23 -10.88 5.61
C ASP A 123 11.67 -9.90 6.69
N GLY A 124 12.01 -10.44 7.83
CA GLY A 124 12.35 -9.66 9.02
C GLY A 124 11.74 -10.26 10.29
N PRO A 125 10.41 -10.31 10.51
CA PRO A 125 9.40 -9.56 9.78
C PRO A 125 9.40 -8.07 10.09
N VAL A 126 8.95 -7.24 9.15
CA VAL A 126 8.84 -5.79 9.32
C VAL A 126 7.50 -5.33 8.76
N THR A 127 6.73 -4.63 9.58
CA THR A 127 5.45 -4.05 9.18
C THR A 127 5.33 -2.65 9.76
N ILE A 128 5.03 -1.68 8.91
CA ILE A 128 4.98 -0.26 9.30
C ILE A 128 3.63 0.31 8.88
N ILE A 129 3.03 1.08 9.77
CA ILE A 129 1.76 1.74 9.56
C ILE A 129 2.01 3.22 9.29
N LEU A 130 1.44 3.72 8.20
CA LEU A 130 1.47 5.13 7.84
C LEU A 130 0.04 5.66 7.76
N ASP A 131 -0.18 6.84 8.31
CA ASP A 131 -1.48 7.50 8.26
C ASP A 131 -1.25 8.98 7.92
N SER A 132 -1.87 9.45 6.84
CA SER A 132 -1.73 10.85 6.42
C SER A 132 -2.29 11.85 7.44
N ARG A 133 -3.20 11.38 8.31
CA ARG A 133 -3.76 12.20 9.40
C ARG A 133 -2.83 12.30 10.61
N ASN A 134 -1.80 11.49 10.65
CA ASN A 134 -0.83 11.44 11.75
C ASN A 134 0.59 11.69 11.20
N ARG A 135 0.74 12.84 10.58
CA ARG A 135 2.00 13.26 9.93
C ARG A 135 3.09 13.60 10.92
#